data_fb1893df4eabf1ae2cd55979a852c0d5
#
_entry.id   fb1893df4eabf1ae2cd55979a852c0d5
#
_cell.length_a   1.000
_cell.length_b   1.000
_cell.length_c   1.000
_cell.angle_alpha   90.00
_cell.angle_beta   90.00
_cell.angle_gamma   90.00
#
_symmetry.space_group_name_H-M   'P 1'
#
loop_
_entity.id
_entity.type
_entity.pdbx_description
1 polymer ?
#
loop_
_entity_poly.entity_id
_entity_poly.type
_entity_poly.pdbx_seq_one_letter_code
_entity_poly.pdbx_strand_id
1 'polypeptide(L)'
;MSSVNSRGSVTALRFGRLLLTGAAGGLGRELRTRLKGYCEKLRLSDIDDLGKAADGEELHVVALEDRAAMRSLLEGVDAVVHMGGVSVEGPFDPILQANIVGVYNLYEAARLAGVRRIVLASSNHVTGFYRQDQVVSPADPVRPDSYYGVSKAFGENLARFYFDRYGIETACLRIGSSFPEPRDRRMLATWLSYDDLERLVVACLSAPVVGFAVVYGLSDNRVRWWDNTGAMHLGFVPQDSSEPFRAALEAKQPSLDLDDPQVVFQGGAYVRMGPFE
;
A
#
# COMPACT_ATOMS: atom_id res chain seq x y z
N MET A 1 0.47 -49.93 -1.33
CA MET A 1 0.54 -48.77 -0.40
C MET A 1 0.92 -47.54 -1.21
N SER A 2 -0.05 -46.83 -1.70
CA SER A 2 0.14 -45.69 -2.62
C SER A 2 -0.04 -44.40 -1.81
N SER A 3 1.02 -43.64 -1.68
CA SER A 3 0.99 -42.31 -1.06
C SER A 3 0.32 -41.31 -2.01
N VAL A 4 -0.86 -40.87 -1.67
CA VAL A 4 -1.58 -39.80 -2.38
C VAL A 4 -0.97 -38.48 -1.95
N ASN A 5 -0.24 -37.85 -2.87
CA ASN A 5 0.22 -36.48 -2.73
C ASN A 5 -0.86 -35.55 -3.30
N SER A 6 -1.78 -35.10 -2.46
CA SER A 6 -2.83 -34.16 -2.83
C SER A 6 -2.44 -32.72 -2.45
N ARG A 7 -1.52 -32.13 -3.18
CA ARG A 7 -1.46 -30.67 -3.30
C ARG A 7 -2.37 -30.27 -4.46
N GLY A 8 -3.60 -29.87 -4.16
CA GLY A 8 -4.48 -29.26 -5.14
C GLY A 8 -3.79 -28.00 -5.69
N SER A 9 -3.38 -28.05 -6.94
CA SER A 9 -2.90 -26.90 -7.69
C SER A 9 -4.11 -25.95 -7.87
N VAL A 10 -4.25 -25.01 -6.98
CA VAL A 10 -5.00 -23.78 -7.30
C VAL A 10 -4.17 -23.12 -8.39
N THR A 11 -4.72 -23.07 -9.60
CA THR A 11 -4.09 -22.34 -10.72
C THR A 11 -3.99 -20.89 -10.26
N ALA A 12 -2.78 -20.48 -9.84
CA ALA A 12 -2.54 -19.13 -9.39
C ALA A 12 -2.92 -18.18 -10.54
N LEU A 13 -3.72 -17.16 -10.26
CA LEU A 13 -4.05 -16.12 -11.23
C LEU A 13 -2.74 -15.55 -11.77
N ARG A 14 -2.52 -15.65 -13.07
CA ARG A 14 -1.29 -15.18 -13.70
C ARG A 14 -1.62 -14.09 -14.71
N PHE A 15 -1.08 -12.89 -14.45
CA PHE A 15 -1.20 -11.76 -15.37
C PHE A 15 -0.21 -11.92 -16.54
N GLY A 16 -0.58 -11.48 -17.73
CA GLY A 16 0.37 -11.36 -18.84
C GLY A 16 1.40 -10.29 -18.52
N ARG A 17 0.94 -9.08 -18.12
CA ARG A 17 1.82 -7.99 -17.70
C ARG A 17 1.28 -7.28 -16.45
N LEU A 18 2.04 -7.32 -15.37
CA LEU A 18 1.78 -6.60 -14.11
C LEU A 18 2.71 -5.39 -14.03
N LEU A 19 2.17 -4.21 -13.76
CA LEU A 19 2.96 -3.00 -13.51
C LEU A 19 3.14 -2.80 -12.01
N LEU A 20 4.40 -2.61 -11.58
CA LEU A 20 4.77 -2.14 -10.24
C LEU A 20 5.44 -0.78 -10.38
N THR A 21 4.81 0.30 -9.89
CA THR A 21 5.43 1.62 -9.77
C THR A 21 6.02 1.83 -8.38
N GLY A 22 6.97 2.75 -8.24
CA GLY A 22 7.71 2.91 -6.99
C GLY A 22 8.66 1.74 -6.72
N ALA A 23 9.15 1.09 -7.78
CA ALA A 23 9.87 -0.17 -7.71
C ALA A 23 11.29 -0.05 -7.13
N ALA A 24 11.87 1.15 -7.06
CA ALA A 24 13.13 1.44 -6.39
C ALA A 24 12.96 1.82 -4.91
N GLY A 25 11.73 2.11 -4.48
CA GLY A 25 11.41 2.39 -3.07
C GLY A 25 11.52 1.16 -2.16
N GLY A 26 11.43 1.36 -0.84
CA GLY A 26 11.56 0.27 0.14
C GLY A 26 10.59 -0.89 -0.11
N LEU A 27 9.29 -0.62 -0.17
CA LEU A 27 8.27 -1.66 -0.41
C LEU A 27 8.29 -2.15 -1.86
N GLY A 28 8.64 -1.30 -2.82
CA GLY A 28 8.76 -1.66 -4.21
C GLY A 28 9.83 -2.73 -4.45
N ARG A 29 11.00 -2.60 -3.83
CA ARG A 29 12.08 -3.60 -3.91
C ARG A 29 11.66 -4.96 -3.35
N GLU A 30 10.93 -4.98 -2.25
CA GLU A 30 10.38 -6.21 -1.68
C GLU A 30 9.36 -6.85 -2.63
N LEU A 31 8.43 -6.08 -3.16
CA LEU A 31 7.41 -6.58 -4.08
C LEU A 31 7.98 -6.98 -5.44
N ARG A 32 9.06 -6.34 -5.93
CA ARG A 32 9.75 -6.72 -7.16
C ARG A 32 10.17 -8.20 -7.16
N THR A 33 10.69 -8.69 -6.03
CA THR A 33 11.11 -10.09 -5.91
C THR A 33 9.93 -11.03 -5.73
N ARG A 34 8.91 -10.61 -5.00
CA ARG A 34 7.78 -11.42 -4.55
C ARG A 34 6.70 -11.57 -5.65
N LEU A 35 6.52 -10.57 -6.51
CA LEU A 35 5.46 -10.58 -7.52
C LEU A 35 5.81 -11.33 -8.82
N LYS A 36 7.07 -11.74 -9.03
CA LYS A 36 7.51 -12.47 -10.24
C LYS A 36 6.71 -13.73 -10.55
N GLY A 37 6.26 -14.44 -9.52
CA GLY A 37 5.49 -15.68 -9.66
C GLY A 37 4.06 -15.48 -10.18
N TYR A 38 3.55 -14.24 -10.18
CA TYR A 38 2.16 -13.91 -10.45
C TYR A 38 1.93 -13.31 -11.85
N CYS A 39 2.97 -13.13 -12.66
CA CYS A 39 2.88 -12.58 -14.01
C CYS A 39 3.90 -13.21 -14.97
N GLU A 40 3.66 -13.03 -16.28
CA GLU A 40 4.65 -13.40 -17.31
C GLU A 40 5.71 -12.31 -17.46
N LYS A 41 5.26 -11.05 -17.40
CA LYS A 41 6.11 -9.86 -17.45
C LYS A 41 5.81 -8.97 -16.25
N LEU A 42 6.84 -8.63 -15.49
CA LEU A 42 6.78 -7.64 -14.43
C LEU A 42 7.39 -6.33 -14.95
N ARG A 43 6.53 -5.37 -15.26
CA ARG A 43 6.95 -4.02 -15.63
C ARG A 43 7.20 -3.23 -14.37
N LEU A 44 8.40 -2.66 -14.26
CA LEU A 44 8.87 -1.91 -13.09
C LEU A 44 9.09 -0.46 -13.49
N SER A 45 8.58 0.46 -12.69
CA SER A 45 8.75 1.89 -12.93
C SER A 45 9.10 2.65 -11.65
N ASP A 46 10.03 3.58 -11.78
CA ASP A 46 10.41 4.54 -10.75
C ASP A 46 11.03 5.77 -11.42
N ILE A 47 11.28 6.84 -10.65
CA ILE A 47 12.12 7.97 -11.06
C ILE A 47 13.61 7.66 -10.88
N ASP A 48 13.94 6.74 -9.98
CA ASP A 48 15.28 6.31 -9.68
C ASP A 48 15.72 5.13 -10.55
N ASP A 49 17.02 4.88 -10.60
CA ASP A 49 17.62 3.75 -11.32
C ASP A 49 17.16 2.41 -10.71
N LEU A 50 16.62 1.57 -11.57
CA LEU A 50 16.14 0.23 -11.22
C LEU A 50 17.20 -0.87 -11.35
N GLY A 51 18.43 -0.49 -11.73
CA GLY A 51 19.53 -1.42 -11.93
C GLY A 51 19.36 -2.28 -13.18
N LYS A 52 19.75 -3.55 -13.10
CA LYS A 52 19.64 -4.50 -14.22
C LYS A 52 18.30 -5.23 -14.17
N ALA A 53 17.71 -5.41 -15.34
CA ALA A 53 16.53 -6.27 -15.49
C ALA A 53 16.92 -7.73 -15.25
N ALA A 54 16.10 -8.44 -14.51
CA ALA A 54 16.12 -9.90 -14.44
C ALA A 54 15.17 -10.49 -15.49
N ASP A 55 15.21 -11.81 -15.66
CA ASP A 55 14.32 -12.51 -16.58
C ASP A 55 12.86 -12.20 -16.25
N GLY A 56 12.10 -11.83 -17.28
CA GLY A 56 10.69 -11.46 -17.14
C GLY A 56 10.44 -10.02 -16.68
N GLU A 57 11.47 -9.20 -16.43
CA GLU A 57 11.32 -7.80 -16.04
C GLU A 57 11.46 -6.83 -17.21
N GLU A 58 10.65 -5.76 -17.20
CA GLU A 58 10.74 -4.59 -18.08
C GLU A 58 11.00 -3.37 -17.19
N LEU A 59 12.08 -2.61 -17.42
CA LEU A 59 12.47 -1.46 -16.58
C LEU A 59 12.18 -0.14 -17.29
N HIS A 60 11.51 0.76 -16.59
CA HIS A 60 11.13 2.08 -17.10
C HIS A 60 11.41 3.16 -16.05
N VAL A 61 12.26 4.12 -16.40
CA VAL A 61 12.47 5.32 -15.58
C VAL A 61 11.46 6.37 -16.01
N VAL A 62 10.42 6.58 -15.18
CA VAL A 62 9.29 7.45 -15.50
C VAL A 62 8.85 8.21 -14.26
N ALA A 63 8.75 9.52 -14.37
CA ALA A 63 8.16 10.37 -13.36
C ALA A 63 6.61 10.30 -13.45
N LEU A 64 5.93 10.20 -12.31
CA LEU A 64 4.46 10.06 -12.27
C LEU A 64 3.74 11.31 -12.84
N GLU A 65 4.34 12.47 -12.71
CA GLU A 65 3.83 13.73 -13.27
C GLU A 65 3.97 13.85 -14.80
N ASP A 66 4.82 13.03 -15.43
CA ASP A 66 4.92 12.97 -16.88
C ASP A 66 3.74 12.19 -17.49
N ARG A 67 2.73 12.95 -17.89
CA ARG A 67 1.50 12.40 -18.45
C ARG A 67 1.71 11.58 -19.72
N ALA A 68 2.65 11.95 -20.57
CA ALA A 68 2.89 11.24 -21.83
C ALA A 68 3.62 9.92 -21.56
N ALA A 69 4.65 9.94 -20.73
CA ALA A 69 5.37 8.74 -20.32
C ALA A 69 4.46 7.76 -19.57
N MET A 70 3.58 8.25 -18.67
CA MET A 70 2.59 7.42 -17.98
C MET A 70 1.63 6.72 -18.93
N ARG A 71 1.20 7.36 -20.02
CA ARG A 71 0.37 6.70 -21.04
C ARG A 71 1.08 5.53 -21.69
N SER A 72 2.32 5.72 -22.13
CA SER A 72 3.12 4.64 -22.74
C SER A 72 3.44 3.53 -21.73
N LEU A 73 3.66 3.89 -20.46
CA LEU A 73 3.93 2.93 -19.38
C LEU A 73 2.76 1.97 -19.16
N LEU A 74 1.51 2.41 -19.34
CA LEU A 74 0.30 1.60 -19.10
C LEU A 74 -0.12 0.75 -20.32
N GLU A 75 0.52 0.89 -21.49
CA GLU A 75 0.19 0.11 -22.68
C GLU A 75 0.38 -1.39 -22.46
N GLY A 76 -0.69 -2.15 -22.68
CA GLY A 76 -0.69 -3.62 -22.55
C GLY A 76 -0.52 -4.14 -21.12
N VAL A 77 -0.80 -3.31 -20.12
CA VAL A 77 -0.78 -3.69 -18.70
C VAL A 77 -2.15 -4.26 -18.30
N ASP A 78 -2.17 -5.42 -17.63
CA ASP A 78 -3.39 -6.07 -17.16
C ASP A 78 -3.85 -5.52 -15.79
N ALA A 79 -2.89 -5.31 -14.88
CA ALA A 79 -3.15 -4.78 -13.55
C ALA A 79 -1.96 -3.95 -13.04
N VAL A 80 -2.22 -3.10 -12.05
CA VAL A 80 -1.23 -2.19 -11.47
C VAL A 80 -1.12 -2.40 -9.97
N VAL A 81 0.11 -2.44 -9.47
CA VAL A 81 0.48 -2.27 -8.06
C VAL A 81 1.21 -0.93 -7.95
N HIS A 82 0.53 0.07 -7.41
CA HIS A 82 1.05 1.43 -7.33
C HIS A 82 1.61 1.73 -5.95
N MET A 83 2.94 1.66 -5.83
CA MET A 83 3.70 2.02 -4.62
C MET A 83 4.46 3.35 -4.78
N GLY A 84 4.36 3.98 -5.97
CA GLY A 84 5.05 5.22 -6.30
C GLY A 84 4.50 6.44 -5.57
N GLY A 85 5.34 7.46 -5.46
CA GLY A 85 5.03 8.75 -4.86
C GLY A 85 5.92 9.08 -3.67
N VAL A 86 5.76 10.29 -3.15
CA VAL A 86 6.38 10.72 -1.89
C VAL A 86 5.73 9.95 -0.75
N SER A 87 6.53 9.25 0.06
CA SER A 87 6.07 8.29 1.07
C SER A 87 6.19 8.81 2.52
N VAL A 88 6.61 10.05 2.68
CA VAL A 88 6.82 10.71 3.98
C VAL A 88 6.23 12.11 3.95
N GLU A 89 6.00 12.68 5.15
CA GLU A 89 5.61 14.09 5.27
C GLU A 89 6.77 15.00 4.89
N GLY A 90 6.47 16.14 4.26
CA GLY A 90 7.45 17.11 3.79
C GLY A 90 6.79 18.33 3.13
N PRO A 91 7.56 19.14 2.37
CA PRO A 91 7.04 20.27 1.61
C PRO A 91 5.90 19.85 0.68
N PHE A 92 4.92 20.75 0.51
CA PHE A 92 3.70 20.42 -0.23
C PHE A 92 3.94 20.16 -1.72
N ASP A 93 4.81 20.92 -2.37
CA ASP A 93 4.99 20.86 -3.83
C ASP A 93 5.44 19.47 -4.33
N PRO A 94 6.45 18.78 -3.75
CA PRO A 94 6.79 17.41 -4.15
C PRO A 94 5.62 16.43 -3.94
N ILE A 95 4.86 16.59 -2.83
CA ILE A 95 3.67 15.78 -2.55
C ILE A 95 2.58 16.04 -3.59
N LEU A 96 2.33 17.31 -3.95
CA LEU A 96 1.38 17.70 -4.98
C LEU A 96 1.72 17.04 -6.31
N GLN A 97 2.97 17.14 -6.76
CA GLN A 97 3.39 16.61 -8.06
C GLN A 97 3.29 15.08 -8.12
N ALA A 98 3.89 14.39 -7.15
CA ALA A 98 3.95 12.93 -7.19
C ALA A 98 2.63 12.27 -6.77
N ASN A 99 2.00 12.73 -5.67
CA ASN A 99 0.87 12.00 -5.06
C ASN A 99 -0.51 12.47 -5.56
N ILE A 100 -0.62 13.68 -6.09
CA ILE A 100 -1.89 14.22 -6.59
C ILE A 100 -1.90 14.19 -8.11
N VAL A 101 -0.97 14.93 -8.75
CA VAL A 101 -0.88 14.97 -10.22
C VAL A 101 -0.49 13.60 -10.77
N GLY A 102 0.48 12.93 -10.13
CA GLY A 102 0.94 11.60 -10.54
C GLY A 102 -0.14 10.53 -10.45
N VAL A 103 -0.90 10.49 -9.33
CA VAL A 103 -2.01 9.52 -9.19
C VAL A 103 -3.13 9.80 -10.18
N TYR A 104 -3.44 11.07 -10.46
CA TYR A 104 -4.38 11.42 -11.54
C TYR A 104 -3.89 10.91 -12.90
N ASN A 105 -2.62 11.12 -13.25
CA ASN A 105 -2.04 10.63 -14.51
C ASN A 105 -2.09 9.11 -14.61
N LEU A 106 -1.82 8.39 -13.50
CA LEU A 106 -1.93 6.94 -13.43
C LEU A 106 -3.33 6.46 -13.78
N TYR A 107 -4.36 7.00 -13.11
CA TYR A 107 -5.75 6.59 -13.33
C TYR A 107 -6.24 6.92 -14.75
N GLU A 108 -5.87 8.08 -15.27
CA GLU A 108 -6.25 8.47 -16.62
C GLU A 108 -5.55 7.60 -17.67
N ALA A 109 -4.26 7.29 -17.48
CA ALA A 109 -3.52 6.36 -18.33
C ALA A 109 -4.09 4.93 -18.25
N ALA A 110 -4.42 4.46 -17.04
CA ALA A 110 -5.07 3.16 -16.83
C ALA A 110 -6.42 3.07 -17.54
N ARG A 111 -7.25 4.11 -17.44
CA ARG A 111 -8.54 4.19 -18.15
C ARG A 111 -8.37 4.08 -19.66
N LEU A 112 -7.42 4.83 -20.24
CA LEU A 112 -7.16 4.85 -21.68
C LEU A 112 -6.57 3.52 -22.17
N ALA A 113 -5.75 2.83 -21.35
CA ALA A 113 -5.15 1.54 -21.66
C ALA A 113 -6.11 0.36 -21.41
N GLY A 114 -7.30 0.59 -20.82
CA GLY A 114 -8.25 -0.46 -20.50
C GLY A 114 -7.90 -1.30 -19.26
N VAL A 115 -6.98 -0.83 -18.42
CA VAL A 115 -6.65 -1.48 -17.15
C VAL A 115 -7.87 -1.51 -16.23
N ARG A 116 -8.16 -2.67 -15.67
CA ARG A 116 -9.39 -2.87 -14.86
C ARG A 116 -9.12 -3.02 -13.37
N ARG A 117 -7.88 -3.23 -12.95
CA ARG A 117 -7.54 -3.50 -11.55
C ARG A 117 -6.30 -2.74 -11.10
N ILE A 118 -6.43 -2.02 -9.98
CA ILE A 118 -5.33 -1.26 -9.37
C ILE A 118 -5.29 -1.61 -7.88
N VAL A 119 -4.09 -1.92 -7.38
CA VAL A 119 -3.78 -1.95 -5.95
C VAL A 119 -3.02 -0.66 -5.64
N LEU A 120 -3.64 0.23 -4.89
CA LEU A 120 -3.13 1.58 -4.60
C LEU A 120 -2.56 1.65 -3.18
N ALA A 121 -1.28 1.99 -3.05
CA ALA A 121 -0.70 2.30 -1.75
C ALA A 121 -1.29 3.61 -1.19
N SER A 122 -2.26 3.46 -0.29
CA SER A 122 -2.71 4.48 0.62
C SER A 122 -1.91 4.40 1.93
N SER A 123 -2.35 5.03 2.98
CA SER A 123 -1.62 5.10 4.25
C SER A 123 -2.57 5.18 5.44
N ASN A 124 -2.14 4.66 6.59
CA ASN A 124 -2.79 4.91 7.87
C ASN A 124 -2.85 6.41 8.24
N HIS A 125 -1.99 7.24 7.64
CA HIS A 125 -1.98 8.70 7.83
C HIS A 125 -3.22 9.40 7.27
N VAL A 126 -4.05 8.73 6.47
CA VAL A 126 -5.40 9.18 6.10
C VAL A 126 -6.32 9.35 7.33
N THR A 127 -6.05 8.58 8.40
CA THR A 127 -6.83 8.60 9.66
C THR A 127 -5.93 8.85 10.87
N GLY A 128 -4.78 9.49 10.69
CA GLY A 128 -3.75 9.63 11.72
C GLY A 128 -4.17 10.44 12.95
N PHE A 129 -5.11 11.39 12.82
CA PHE A 129 -5.65 12.16 13.96
C PHE A 129 -6.76 11.44 14.75
N TYR A 130 -7.03 10.17 14.51
CA TYR A 130 -7.79 9.37 15.47
C TYR A 130 -6.91 8.99 16.65
N ARG A 131 -7.52 8.89 17.83
CA ARG A 131 -6.81 8.52 19.07
C ARG A 131 -6.47 7.02 19.06
N GLN A 132 -5.39 6.65 19.75
CA GLN A 132 -4.94 5.25 19.86
C GLN A 132 -5.90 4.38 20.70
N ASP A 133 -6.81 4.98 21.47
CA ASP A 133 -7.87 4.30 22.21
C ASP A 133 -9.17 4.09 21.40
N GLN A 134 -9.17 4.45 20.11
CA GLN A 134 -10.30 4.29 19.20
C GLN A 134 -9.99 3.20 18.15
N VAL A 135 -10.98 2.37 17.88
CA VAL A 135 -10.96 1.46 16.72
C VAL A 135 -11.60 2.17 15.54
N VAL A 136 -10.90 2.23 14.43
CA VAL A 136 -11.29 2.96 13.21
C VAL A 136 -11.48 1.96 12.06
N SER A 137 -12.58 2.11 11.35
CA SER A 137 -12.88 1.33 10.14
C SER A 137 -12.63 2.16 8.88
N PRO A 138 -12.54 1.54 7.69
CA PRO A 138 -12.48 2.28 6.43
C PRO A 138 -13.70 3.16 6.15
N ALA A 139 -14.84 2.93 6.81
CA ALA A 139 -16.05 3.72 6.67
C ALA A 139 -16.08 4.99 7.52
N ASP A 140 -15.15 5.10 8.49
CA ASP A 140 -15.06 6.30 9.30
C ASP A 140 -14.50 7.49 8.50
N PRO A 141 -14.90 8.74 8.82
CA PRO A 141 -14.41 9.91 8.15
C PRO A 141 -12.88 9.99 8.13
N VAL A 142 -12.30 10.46 7.04
CA VAL A 142 -10.86 10.72 6.97
C VAL A 142 -10.48 11.86 7.93
N ARG A 143 -9.38 11.68 8.65
CA ARG A 143 -8.76 12.67 9.56
C ARG A 143 -7.25 12.64 9.39
N PRO A 144 -6.75 13.13 8.22
CA PRO A 144 -5.34 13.08 7.89
C PRO A 144 -4.51 13.95 8.82
N ASP A 145 -3.32 13.49 9.15
CA ASP A 145 -2.40 14.12 10.11
C ASP A 145 -1.28 14.94 9.45
N SER A 146 -1.26 15.00 8.12
CA SER A 146 -0.14 15.53 7.36
C SER A 146 -0.58 15.86 5.92
N TYR A 147 0.20 16.66 5.17
CA TYR A 147 0.00 16.83 3.72
C TYR A 147 0.11 15.50 2.97
N TYR A 148 1.03 14.64 3.41
CA TYR A 148 1.12 13.28 2.92
C TYR A 148 -0.21 12.52 3.12
N GLY A 149 -0.77 12.55 4.33
CA GLY A 149 -2.07 11.93 4.64
C GLY A 149 -3.21 12.50 3.80
N VAL A 150 -3.25 13.83 3.60
CA VAL A 150 -4.22 14.51 2.71
C VAL A 150 -4.08 14.00 1.27
N SER A 151 -2.85 13.87 0.77
CA SER A 151 -2.60 13.38 -0.59
C SER A 151 -3.06 11.94 -0.79
N LYS A 152 -2.92 11.09 0.23
CA LYS A 152 -3.41 9.70 0.18
C LYS A 152 -4.94 9.65 0.23
N ALA A 153 -5.59 10.50 1.03
CA ALA A 153 -7.05 10.66 1.04
C ALA A 153 -7.58 11.13 -0.33
N PHE A 154 -6.87 12.03 -1.02
CA PHE A 154 -7.18 12.40 -2.40
C PHE A 154 -7.12 11.17 -3.33
N GLY A 155 -6.08 10.35 -3.23
CA GLY A 155 -5.93 9.14 -4.05
C GLY A 155 -7.09 8.14 -3.85
N GLU A 156 -7.54 7.94 -2.60
CA GLU A 156 -8.71 7.09 -2.30
C GLU A 156 -10.00 7.64 -2.94
N ASN A 157 -10.25 8.96 -2.84
CA ASN A 157 -11.41 9.59 -3.45
C ASN A 157 -11.36 9.54 -4.99
N LEU A 158 -10.18 9.73 -5.57
CA LEU A 158 -9.98 9.60 -7.01
C LEU A 158 -10.23 8.16 -7.47
N ALA A 159 -9.71 7.17 -6.75
CA ALA A 159 -9.96 5.75 -7.01
C ALA A 159 -11.45 5.43 -7.00
N ARG A 160 -12.19 5.93 -6.00
CA ARG A 160 -13.65 5.79 -5.92
C ARG A 160 -14.35 6.39 -7.13
N PHE A 161 -13.96 7.61 -7.55
CA PHE A 161 -14.52 8.24 -8.75
C PHE A 161 -14.29 7.41 -10.01
N TYR A 162 -13.06 6.86 -10.20
CA TYR A 162 -12.76 6.04 -11.38
C TYR A 162 -13.48 4.68 -11.36
N PHE A 163 -13.72 4.12 -10.18
CA PHE A 163 -14.55 2.93 -10.05
C PHE A 163 -16.01 3.22 -10.42
N ASP A 164 -16.63 4.22 -9.81
CA ASP A 164 -18.05 4.53 -10.04
C ASP A 164 -18.33 4.94 -11.48
N ARG A 165 -17.39 5.65 -12.12
CA ARG A 165 -17.58 6.20 -13.48
C ARG A 165 -17.09 5.27 -14.58
N TYR A 166 -16.02 4.52 -14.37
CA TYR A 166 -15.35 3.76 -15.41
C TYR A 166 -15.18 2.27 -15.09
N GLY A 167 -15.55 1.83 -13.90
CA GLY A 167 -15.45 0.44 -13.47
C GLY A 167 -14.02 -0.04 -13.25
N ILE A 168 -13.08 0.86 -12.95
CA ILE A 168 -11.72 0.49 -12.56
C ILE A 168 -11.73 0.04 -11.11
N GLU A 169 -11.68 -1.26 -10.88
CA GLU A 169 -11.63 -1.82 -9.53
C GLU A 169 -10.34 -1.39 -8.81
N THR A 170 -10.48 -0.91 -7.57
CA THR A 170 -9.32 -0.47 -6.79
C THR A 170 -9.39 -0.96 -5.35
N ALA A 171 -8.30 -1.60 -4.89
CA ALA A 171 -8.02 -1.81 -3.48
C ALA A 171 -7.05 -0.73 -2.99
N CYS A 172 -7.52 0.17 -2.14
CA CYS A 172 -6.70 1.17 -1.47
C CYS A 172 -6.14 0.59 -0.17
N LEU A 173 -4.83 0.41 -0.09
CA LEU A 173 -4.14 -0.16 1.06
C LEU A 173 -3.71 0.96 2.01
N ARG A 174 -4.43 1.18 3.10
CA ARG A 174 -3.97 2.05 4.21
C ARG A 174 -2.84 1.34 4.95
N ILE A 175 -1.65 1.33 4.35
CA ILE A 175 -0.49 0.63 4.87
C ILE A 175 -0.10 1.24 6.23
N GLY A 176 0.10 0.37 7.22
CA GLY A 176 0.67 0.73 8.51
C GLY A 176 2.19 0.91 8.43
N SER A 177 2.91 0.44 9.42
CA SER A 177 4.38 0.52 9.46
C SER A 177 5.00 -0.75 8.88
N SER A 178 5.39 -0.74 7.59
CA SER A 178 5.94 -1.93 6.95
C SER A 178 7.47 -1.88 6.92
N PHE A 179 8.07 -2.73 7.74
CA PHE A 179 9.51 -2.89 7.96
C PHE A 179 9.82 -4.37 8.25
N PRO A 180 11.10 -4.79 8.14
CA PRO A 180 11.49 -6.16 8.52
C PRO A 180 11.05 -6.54 9.94
N GLU A 181 11.19 -5.59 10.88
CA GLU A 181 10.79 -5.74 12.28
C GLU A 181 10.17 -4.42 12.79
N PRO A 182 9.27 -4.47 13.78
CA PRO A 182 8.76 -3.25 14.41
C PRO A 182 9.86 -2.55 15.20
N ARG A 183 9.90 -1.20 15.14
CA ARG A 183 11.01 -0.38 15.66
C ARG A 183 10.69 0.34 16.97
N ASP A 184 9.40 0.55 17.26
CA ASP A 184 8.89 1.26 18.43
C ASP A 184 7.59 0.65 18.94
N ARG A 185 7.09 1.13 20.09
CA ARG A 185 5.85 0.61 20.70
C ARG A 185 4.60 0.88 19.89
N ARG A 186 4.55 1.96 19.10
CA ARG A 186 3.44 2.24 18.18
C ARG A 186 3.30 1.12 17.15
N MET A 187 4.41 0.59 16.67
CA MET A 187 4.42 -0.48 15.68
C MET A 187 3.89 -1.81 16.23
N LEU A 188 3.72 -1.97 17.54
CA LEU A 188 2.99 -3.12 18.08
C LEU A 188 1.52 -3.17 17.61
N ALA A 189 0.95 -2.04 17.20
CA ALA A 189 -0.39 -1.97 16.62
C ALA A 189 -0.35 -1.85 15.09
N THR A 190 0.66 -1.19 14.53
CA THR A 190 0.65 -0.74 13.13
C THR A 190 1.56 -1.55 12.20
N TRP A 191 2.33 -2.50 12.73
CA TRP A 191 3.30 -3.24 11.93
C TRP A 191 2.64 -4.14 10.89
N LEU A 192 3.22 -4.13 9.69
CA LEU A 192 2.92 -5.01 8.57
C LEU A 192 4.23 -5.65 8.12
N SER A 193 4.35 -6.96 8.26
CA SER A 193 5.51 -7.70 7.73
C SER A 193 5.56 -7.61 6.20
N TYR A 194 6.73 -7.85 5.62
CA TYR A 194 6.85 -7.94 4.17
C TYR A 194 6.12 -9.16 3.58
N ASP A 195 6.01 -10.25 4.35
CA ASP A 195 5.28 -11.43 3.93
C ASP A 195 3.76 -11.20 3.96
N ASP A 196 3.25 -10.49 4.97
CA ASP A 196 1.84 -10.07 4.99
C ASP A 196 1.54 -8.97 3.97
N LEU A 197 2.50 -8.09 3.64
CA LEU A 197 2.35 -7.14 2.52
C LEU A 197 2.17 -7.89 1.19
N GLU A 198 2.98 -8.93 0.93
CA GLU A 198 2.81 -9.77 -0.25
C GLU A 198 1.43 -10.43 -0.26
N ARG A 199 1.03 -11.09 0.86
CA ARG A 199 -0.28 -11.74 0.98
C ARG A 199 -1.43 -10.76 0.72
N LEU A 200 -1.34 -9.53 1.25
CA LEU A 200 -2.33 -8.48 1.04
C LEU A 200 -2.42 -8.05 -0.42
N VAL A 201 -1.29 -7.75 -1.05
CA VAL A 201 -1.24 -7.35 -2.47
C VAL A 201 -1.77 -8.46 -3.37
N VAL A 202 -1.34 -9.71 -3.12
CA VAL A 202 -1.79 -10.88 -3.90
C VAL A 202 -3.28 -11.14 -3.69
N ALA A 203 -3.80 -11.03 -2.47
CA ALA A 203 -5.23 -11.15 -2.20
C ALA A 203 -6.04 -10.11 -3.00
N CYS A 204 -5.62 -8.84 -3.01
CA CYS A 204 -6.26 -7.78 -3.78
C CYS A 204 -6.17 -8.00 -5.30
N LEU A 205 -5.06 -8.53 -5.79
CA LEU A 205 -4.91 -8.87 -7.23
C LEU A 205 -5.79 -10.06 -7.61
N SER A 206 -5.96 -11.05 -6.73
CA SER A 206 -6.58 -12.34 -7.02
C SER A 206 -8.07 -12.40 -6.65
N ALA A 207 -8.58 -11.46 -5.86
CA ALA A 207 -10.00 -11.44 -5.47
C ALA A 207 -10.90 -11.45 -6.73
N PRO A 208 -11.92 -12.30 -6.81
CA PRO A 208 -12.82 -12.37 -7.97
C PRO A 208 -13.50 -11.03 -8.27
N VAL A 209 -13.84 -10.30 -7.22
CA VAL A 209 -14.42 -8.95 -7.28
C VAL A 209 -13.73 -8.11 -6.21
N VAL A 210 -13.08 -7.03 -6.62
CA VAL A 210 -12.51 -6.04 -5.69
C VAL A 210 -13.47 -4.87 -5.49
N GLY A 211 -14.13 -4.45 -6.58
CA GLY A 211 -14.94 -3.23 -6.59
C GLY A 211 -14.10 -2.01 -6.21
N PHE A 212 -14.63 -1.21 -5.29
CA PHE A 212 -13.85 -0.22 -4.56
C PHE A 212 -13.73 -0.64 -3.10
N ALA A 213 -12.54 -0.94 -2.68
CA ALA A 213 -12.27 -1.39 -1.31
C ALA A 213 -11.16 -0.55 -0.67
N VAL A 214 -11.31 -0.22 0.60
CA VAL A 214 -10.26 0.33 1.45
C VAL A 214 -9.96 -0.70 2.54
N VAL A 215 -8.69 -1.02 2.74
CA VAL A 215 -8.25 -2.01 3.72
C VAL A 215 -7.00 -1.51 4.44
N TYR A 216 -6.96 -1.66 5.76
CA TYR A 216 -5.75 -1.38 6.51
C TYR A 216 -4.74 -2.52 6.34
N GLY A 217 -3.51 -2.16 5.93
CA GLY A 217 -2.38 -3.08 5.85
C GLY A 217 -1.69 -3.22 7.19
N LEU A 218 -1.97 -4.31 7.89
CA LEU A 218 -1.33 -4.68 9.16
C LEU A 218 -1.24 -6.20 9.26
N SER A 219 -0.24 -6.68 10.02
CA SER A 219 -0.11 -8.08 10.41
C SER A 219 -1.11 -8.44 11.53
N ASP A 220 -1.18 -9.69 11.95
CA ASP A 220 -2.07 -10.16 13.02
C ASP A 220 -1.57 -9.69 14.41
N ASN A 221 -1.47 -8.38 14.57
CA ASN A 221 -1.01 -7.74 15.79
C ASN A 221 -2.06 -7.87 16.88
N ARG A 222 -1.62 -8.09 18.14
CA ARG A 222 -2.51 -8.20 19.30
C ARG A 222 -3.22 -6.88 19.60
N VAL A 223 -2.54 -5.74 19.46
CA VAL A 223 -3.15 -4.41 19.60
C VAL A 223 -3.75 -4.04 18.26
N ARG A 224 -5.03 -3.68 18.25
CA ARG A 224 -5.77 -3.38 17.02
C ARG A 224 -6.42 -2.01 17.12
N TRP A 225 -5.99 -1.11 16.24
CA TRP A 225 -6.61 0.20 16.08
C TRP A 225 -7.54 0.25 14.87
N TRP A 226 -7.47 -0.77 14.01
CA TRP A 226 -8.19 -0.77 12.73
C TRP A 226 -9.01 -2.04 12.54
N ASP A 227 -10.22 -1.83 12.00
CA ASP A 227 -11.14 -2.89 11.66
C ASP A 227 -11.23 -3.07 10.13
N ASN A 228 -10.96 -4.27 9.66
CA ASN A 228 -11.00 -4.65 8.24
C ASN A 228 -12.24 -5.50 7.89
N THR A 229 -13.23 -5.60 8.76
CA THR A 229 -14.41 -6.45 8.52
C THR A 229 -15.08 -6.16 7.18
N GLY A 230 -15.15 -4.88 6.77
CA GLY A 230 -15.70 -4.46 5.48
C GLY A 230 -14.92 -4.92 4.25
N ALA A 231 -13.65 -5.35 4.40
CA ALA A 231 -12.77 -5.77 3.32
C ALA A 231 -12.49 -7.29 3.30
N MET A 232 -13.22 -8.09 4.08
CA MET A 232 -13.02 -9.55 4.16
C MET A 232 -13.21 -10.27 2.83
N HIS A 233 -14.01 -9.72 1.90
CA HIS A 233 -14.23 -10.27 0.56
C HIS A 233 -12.95 -10.30 -0.29
N LEU A 234 -11.91 -9.53 0.06
CA LEU A 234 -10.61 -9.57 -0.61
C LEU A 234 -9.84 -10.87 -0.30
N GLY A 235 -10.20 -11.58 0.78
CA GLY A 235 -9.55 -12.83 1.17
C GLY A 235 -8.18 -12.65 1.83
N PHE A 236 -7.81 -11.44 2.26
CA PHE A 236 -6.58 -11.21 3.01
C PHE A 236 -6.67 -11.78 4.42
N VAL A 237 -5.71 -12.65 4.76
CA VAL A 237 -5.54 -13.23 6.11
C VAL A 237 -4.10 -13.03 6.52
N PRO A 238 -3.79 -12.08 7.43
CA PRO A 238 -2.44 -11.87 7.94
C PRO A 238 -2.00 -13.09 8.78
N GLN A 239 -0.69 -13.38 8.78
CA GLN A 239 -0.12 -14.55 9.47
C GLN A 239 1.00 -14.17 10.44
N ASP A 240 1.64 -13.02 10.25
CA ASP A 240 2.71 -12.55 11.10
C ASP A 240 2.18 -11.67 12.22
N SER A 241 2.97 -11.48 13.29
CA SER A 241 2.58 -10.66 14.43
C SER A 241 3.76 -9.88 15.00
N SER A 242 3.49 -8.67 15.49
CA SER A 242 4.46 -7.87 16.24
C SER A 242 4.71 -8.37 17.66
N GLU A 243 3.91 -9.31 18.16
CA GLU A 243 3.95 -9.77 19.56
C GLU A 243 5.30 -10.34 19.99
N PRO A 244 6.05 -11.11 19.18
CA PRO A 244 7.40 -11.58 19.56
C PRO A 244 8.39 -10.46 19.91
N PHE A 245 8.18 -9.25 19.38
CA PHE A 245 9.06 -8.09 19.59
C PHE A 245 8.65 -7.23 20.79
N ARG A 246 7.48 -7.47 21.38
CA ARG A 246 6.87 -6.63 22.43
C ARG A 246 7.83 -6.38 23.60
N ALA A 247 8.36 -7.43 24.20
CA ALA A 247 9.20 -7.32 25.39
C ALA A 247 10.43 -6.43 25.16
N ALA A 248 11.07 -6.57 23.99
CA ALA A 248 12.23 -5.77 23.61
C ALA A 248 11.87 -4.30 23.38
N LEU A 249 10.74 -4.03 22.74
CA LEU A 249 10.27 -2.65 22.48
C LEU A 249 9.81 -1.95 23.75
N GLU A 250 9.13 -2.65 24.64
CA GLU A 250 8.72 -2.12 25.95
C GLU A 250 9.91 -1.86 26.86
N ALA A 251 10.94 -2.68 26.80
CA ALA A 251 12.20 -2.44 27.54
C ALA A 251 12.97 -1.21 27.02
N LYS A 252 12.95 -0.94 25.70
CA LYS A 252 13.55 0.26 25.11
C LYS A 252 12.80 1.55 25.49
N GLN A 253 11.49 1.46 25.66
CA GLN A 253 10.61 2.60 25.99
C GLN A 253 9.67 2.19 27.13
N PRO A 254 10.17 2.15 28.37
CA PRO A 254 9.42 1.61 29.52
C PRO A 254 8.22 2.48 29.91
N SER A 255 8.27 3.78 29.64
CA SER A 255 7.17 4.72 29.89
C SER A 255 6.76 5.45 28.63
N LEU A 256 5.47 5.77 28.52
CA LEU A 256 4.90 6.64 27.49
C LEU A 256 4.40 7.92 28.15
N ASP A 257 4.71 9.05 27.53
CA ASP A 257 4.11 10.34 27.90
C ASP A 257 2.70 10.38 27.27
N LEU A 258 1.67 10.21 28.08
CA LEU A 258 0.28 10.15 27.64
C LEU A 258 -0.27 11.53 27.23
N ASP A 259 0.46 12.62 27.49
CA ASP A 259 0.13 13.97 27.01
C ASP A 259 0.82 14.28 25.69
N ASP A 260 1.78 13.46 25.25
CA ASP A 260 2.42 13.63 23.94
C ASP A 260 1.46 13.26 22.80
N PRO A 261 1.13 14.20 21.88
CA PRO A 261 0.29 13.93 20.72
C PRO A 261 0.76 12.72 19.89
N GLN A 262 2.07 12.44 19.84
CA GLN A 262 2.60 11.27 19.12
C GLN A 262 2.19 9.94 19.77
N VAL A 263 1.90 9.95 21.07
CA VAL A 263 1.42 8.81 21.85
C VAL A 263 -0.11 8.77 21.88
N VAL A 264 -0.75 9.94 21.82
CA VAL A 264 -2.22 10.07 21.85
C VAL A 264 -2.86 9.64 20.53
N PHE A 265 -2.27 10.04 19.39
CA PHE A 265 -2.86 9.84 18.08
C PHE A 265 -2.21 8.69 17.30
N GLN A 266 -2.99 8.05 16.42
CA GLN A 266 -2.56 6.90 15.61
C GLN A 266 -1.46 7.26 14.61
N GLY A 267 -1.37 8.52 14.17
CA GLY A 267 -0.35 9.03 13.25
C GLY A 267 1.07 9.06 13.82
N GLY A 268 1.22 9.02 15.16
CA GLY A 268 2.54 9.04 15.78
C GLY A 268 3.30 10.34 15.48
N ALA A 269 4.56 10.24 15.06
CA ALA A 269 5.41 11.42 14.83
C ALA A 269 4.83 12.42 13.81
N TYR A 270 4.04 11.96 12.82
CA TYR A 270 3.49 12.80 11.77
C TYR A 270 2.59 13.92 12.31
N VAL A 271 1.90 13.71 13.44
CA VAL A 271 1.02 14.73 14.03
C VAL A 271 1.75 16.00 14.51
N ARG A 272 3.08 15.96 14.54
CA ARG A 272 3.95 17.09 14.95
C ARG A 272 4.89 17.56 13.84
N MET A 273 4.94 16.88 12.70
CA MET A 273 5.80 17.27 11.59
C MET A 273 5.25 18.53 10.90
N GLY A 274 6.16 19.42 10.50
CA GLY A 274 5.81 20.70 9.89
C GLY A 274 5.59 21.84 10.93
N PRO A 275 5.17 23.03 10.45
CA PRO A 275 4.99 23.35 9.02
C PRO A 275 6.31 23.30 8.25
N PHE A 276 6.21 23.03 6.94
CA PHE A 276 7.36 23.04 6.01
C PHE A 276 7.27 24.29 5.13
N GLU A 277 8.36 25.03 5.05
CA GLU A 277 8.51 26.20 4.20
C GLU A 277 9.02 25.82 2.80
#